data_0c37b450158f3fa0958a8722efb00f6e
#
_entry.id   0c37b450158f3fa0958a8722efb00f6e
#
_cell.length_a   1.000
_cell.length_b   1.000
_cell.length_c   1.000
_cell.angle_alpha   90.00
_cell.angle_beta   90.00
_cell.angle_gamma   90.00
#
_symmetry.space_group_name_H-M   'P 1'
#
loop_
_entity.id
_entity.type
_entity.pdbx_description
1 polymer ?
#
loop_
_entity_poly.entity_id
_entity_poly.type
_entity_poly.pdbx_seq_one_letter_code
_entity_poly.pdbx_strand_id
1 'polypeptide(L)'
;MNAATQFWRDLTLKPQGITVVIAAFLPIIAIVAMGPAVPGMIEHFANDPEARAKVPAMIGAPGLAMALLAPFAGALVDKFGRRPILLVSTLFYAVFGAAPLLLDNLDHIYTSRLLLGVSEAGILTAVNTLIGDYWDDKGRKNWLFLQGLFGPFIAAIFSLIVGYASKMQWNGVFFVYLVAFPIFATMLVWLFEPQRQAVAAAPAAPPTTPFPWGSLAMIAATTFLASMLYYVFIINGALVFKEVGVTRPEQYGALIFVPSLFILAGAGLFRLLAMRPGVLQLGVALLLMGGGLAGMGLSTTIPVMIAALVVQQTAAGMTVPTLIAWTQSKIGFEHRGRAMGIWTGAFFLGQSQSPRLVHAVEGPAGSMQGVFLWAGVVGLCAAAVALVMTLKERKPV
;
A
#
# COMPACT_ATOMS: atom_id res chain seq x y z
N MET A 1 38.12 -4.85 7.45
CA MET A 1 36.80 -5.39 6.94
C MET A 1 36.06 -4.22 6.35
N ASN A 2 35.60 -4.33 5.10
CA ASN A 2 34.95 -3.22 4.38
C ASN A 2 33.59 -2.88 5.04
N ALA A 3 33.20 -1.60 5.10
CA ALA A 3 31.94 -1.14 5.69
C ALA A 3 30.71 -1.86 5.13
N ALA A 4 30.73 -2.19 3.83
CA ALA A 4 29.69 -2.97 3.18
C ALA A 4 29.59 -4.41 3.76
N THR A 5 30.73 -5.07 3.97
CA THR A 5 30.76 -6.43 4.53
C THR A 5 30.27 -6.44 5.98
N GLN A 6 30.59 -5.40 6.75
CA GLN A 6 30.12 -5.26 8.11
C GLN A 6 28.61 -4.97 8.17
N PHE A 7 28.12 -4.11 7.27
CA PHE A 7 26.68 -3.84 7.08
C PHE A 7 25.89 -5.11 6.80
N TRP A 8 26.33 -5.90 5.80
CA TRP A 8 25.66 -7.16 5.47
C TRP A 8 25.73 -8.19 6.59
N ARG A 9 26.85 -8.28 7.29
CA ARG A 9 26.99 -9.18 8.44
C ARG A 9 26.06 -8.80 9.59
N ASP A 10 25.93 -7.51 9.89
CA ASP A 10 25.02 -7.03 10.93
C ASP A 10 23.55 -7.25 10.59
N LEU A 11 23.22 -7.28 9.29
CA LEU A 11 21.88 -7.58 8.78
C LEU A 11 21.56 -9.08 8.80
N THR A 12 22.48 -9.92 8.28
CA THR A 12 22.22 -11.35 8.07
C THR A 12 22.36 -12.19 9.35
N LEU A 13 23.05 -11.69 10.37
CA LEU A 13 23.26 -12.42 11.64
C LEU A 13 22.19 -12.12 12.70
N LYS A 14 21.17 -11.29 12.40
CA LYS A 14 20.09 -10.97 13.36
C LYS A 14 18.76 -11.55 12.88
N PRO A 15 18.42 -12.79 13.25
CA PRO A 15 17.20 -13.46 12.79
C PRO A 15 15.92 -12.67 13.14
N GLN A 16 15.94 -11.90 14.22
CA GLN A 16 14.85 -11.00 14.60
C GLN A 16 14.55 -9.97 13.50
N GLY A 17 15.59 -9.33 12.97
CA GLY A 17 15.46 -8.32 11.93
C GLY A 17 14.87 -8.88 10.64
N ILE A 18 15.36 -10.03 10.21
CA ILE A 18 14.86 -10.74 9.03
C ILE A 18 13.38 -11.09 9.24
N THR A 19 13.03 -11.65 10.40
CA THR A 19 11.65 -12.03 10.71
C THR A 19 10.69 -10.83 10.70
N VAL A 20 11.10 -9.69 11.29
CA VAL A 20 10.30 -8.47 11.34
C VAL A 20 10.12 -7.88 9.93
N VAL A 21 11.20 -7.84 9.12
CA VAL A 21 11.12 -7.35 7.74
C VAL A 21 10.24 -8.24 6.87
N ILE A 22 10.34 -9.58 7.01
CA ILE A 22 9.47 -10.51 6.28
C ILE A 22 8.01 -10.30 6.69
N ALA A 23 7.73 -10.11 7.98
CA ALA A 23 6.39 -9.80 8.46
C ALA A 23 5.81 -8.50 7.86
N ALA A 24 6.66 -7.50 7.65
CA ALA A 24 6.26 -6.23 7.05
C ALA A 24 5.74 -6.38 5.61
N PHE A 25 6.08 -7.47 4.93
CA PHE A 25 5.61 -7.72 3.56
C PHE A 25 4.22 -8.36 3.49
N LEU A 26 3.70 -8.92 4.58
CA LEU A 26 2.38 -9.57 4.58
C LEU A 26 1.26 -8.65 4.04
N PRO A 27 1.10 -7.40 4.49
CA PRO A 27 0.08 -6.50 3.93
C PRO A 27 0.33 -6.16 2.45
N ILE A 28 1.58 -6.09 2.01
CA ILE A 28 1.93 -5.83 0.60
C ILE A 28 1.50 -7.02 -0.26
N ILE A 29 1.78 -8.24 0.19
CA ILE A 29 1.38 -9.49 -0.47
C ILE A 29 -0.15 -9.54 -0.60
N ALA A 30 -0.89 -9.20 0.46
CA ALA A 30 -2.34 -9.25 0.49
C ALA A 30 -3.00 -8.42 -0.62
N ILE A 31 -2.47 -7.23 -0.87
CA ILE A 31 -3.03 -6.31 -1.87
C ILE A 31 -2.63 -6.72 -3.28
N VAL A 32 -1.33 -6.96 -3.50
CA VAL A 32 -0.79 -7.25 -4.84
C VAL A 32 -1.28 -8.61 -5.36
N ALA A 33 -1.45 -9.57 -4.46
CA ALA A 33 -1.91 -10.90 -4.81
C ALA A 33 -3.31 -10.93 -5.45
N MET A 34 -4.20 -10.04 -5.03
CA MET A 34 -5.61 -10.12 -5.45
C MET A 34 -5.85 -9.70 -6.90
N GLY A 35 -5.04 -8.79 -7.48
CA GLY A 35 -5.25 -8.23 -8.80
C GLY A 35 -5.46 -9.27 -9.92
N PRO A 36 -4.56 -10.26 -10.08
CA PRO A 36 -4.69 -11.29 -11.13
C PRO A 36 -5.94 -12.17 -11.00
N ALA A 37 -6.50 -12.31 -9.78
CA ALA A 37 -7.66 -13.17 -9.52
C ALA A 37 -9.01 -12.50 -9.82
N VAL A 38 -9.07 -11.17 -9.93
CA VAL A 38 -10.33 -10.41 -10.09
C VAL A 38 -11.19 -10.92 -11.25
N PRO A 39 -10.68 -11.11 -12.48
CA PRO A 39 -11.52 -11.56 -13.59
C PRO A 39 -12.10 -12.95 -13.34
N GLY A 40 -11.32 -13.89 -12.83
CA GLY A 40 -11.76 -15.26 -12.54
C GLY A 40 -12.78 -15.32 -11.39
N MET A 41 -12.63 -14.46 -10.38
CA MET A 41 -13.62 -14.34 -9.29
C MET A 41 -14.95 -13.78 -9.79
N ILE A 42 -14.94 -12.72 -10.64
CA ILE A 42 -16.17 -12.17 -11.24
C ILE A 42 -16.87 -13.24 -12.09
N GLU A 43 -16.12 -14.04 -12.83
CA GLU A 43 -16.66 -15.11 -13.66
C GLU A 43 -17.27 -16.26 -12.80
N HIS A 44 -16.57 -16.67 -11.73
CA HIS A 44 -17.08 -17.69 -10.81
C HIS A 44 -18.40 -17.29 -10.15
N PHE A 45 -18.52 -16.03 -9.73
CA PHE A 45 -19.71 -15.46 -9.11
C PHE A 45 -20.66 -14.75 -10.11
N ALA A 46 -20.62 -15.11 -11.39
CA ALA A 46 -21.43 -14.43 -12.43
C ALA A 46 -22.95 -14.48 -12.18
N ASN A 47 -23.43 -15.42 -11.37
CA ASN A 47 -24.83 -15.53 -10.95
C ASN A 47 -25.23 -14.50 -9.88
N ASP A 48 -24.28 -13.86 -9.20
CA ASP A 48 -24.55 -12.73 -8.29
C ASP A 48 -24.48 -11.42 -9.08
N PRO A 49 -25.62 -10.68 -9.22
CA PRO A 49 -25.67 -9.44 -9.99
C PRO A 49 -24.70 -8.37 -9.43
N GLU A 50 -24.27 -8.48 -8.18
CA GLU A 50 -23.35 -7.54 -7.54
C GLU A 50 -21.87 -7.99 -7.63
N ALA A 51 -21.56 -9.15 -8.24
CA ALA A 51 -20.20 -9.67 -8.30
C ALA A 51 -19.18 -8.66 -8.87
N ARG A 52 -19.58 -7.93 -9.92
CA ARG A 52 -18.73 -6.92 -10.58
C ARG A 52 -18.39 -5.75 -9.65
N ALA A 53 -19.24 -5.43 -8.69
CA ALA A 53 -18.99 -4.39 -7.68
C ALA A 53 -18.29 -4.97 -6.45
N LYS A 54 -18.77 -6.11 -5.94
CA LYS A 54 -18.29 -6.73 -4.69
C LYS A 54 -16.86 -7.26 -4.80
N VAL A 55 -16.49 -7.90 -5.93
CA VAL A 55 -15.17 -8.52 -6.08
C VAL A 55 -14.03 -7.49 -5.99
N PRO A 56 -14.02 -6.38 -6.75
CA PRO A 56 -13.02 -5.34 -6.52
C PRO A 56 -13.11 -4.68 -5.13
N ALA A 57 -14.33 -4.52 -4.58
CA ALA A 57 -14.53 -3.94 -3.25
C ALA A 57 -13.90 -4.81 -2.14
N MET A 58 -13.86 -6.14 -2.29
CA MET A 58 -13.18 -7.04 -1.35
C MET A 58 -11.68 -6.78 -1.25
N ILE A 59 -11.04 -6.32 -2.32
CA ILE A 59 -9.61 -5.96 -2.30
C ILE A 59 -9.40 -4.67 -1.51
N GLY A 60 -10.34 -3.74 -1.60
CA GLY A 60 -10.33 -2.50 -0.82
C GLY A 60 -10.77 -2.64 0.64
N ALA A 61 -11.47 -3.72 0.99
CA ALA A 61 -12.06 -3.92 2.31
C ALA A 61 -11.04 -3.91 3.47
N PRO A 62 -9.84 -4.50 3.37
CA PRO A 62 -8.82 -4.37 4.39
C PRO A 62 -8.47 -2.91 4.68
N GLY A 63 -8.41 -2.07 3.65
CA GLY A 63 -8.15 -0.64 3.81
C GLY A 63 -9.19 0.08 4.68
N LEU A 64 -10.47 -0.32 4.62
CA LEU A 64 -11.49 0.25 5.49
C LEU A 64 -11.23 -0.07 6.96
N ALA A 65 -10.93 -1.33 7.27
CA ALA A 65 -10.61 -1.73 8.64
C ALA A 65 -9.35 -1.02 9.15
N MET A 66 -8.31 -0.92 8.31
CA MET A 66 -7.09 -0.19 8.65
C MET A 66 -7.34 1.29 8.88
N ALA A 67 -8.17 1.95 8.05
CA ALA A 67 -8.52 3.37 8.23
C ALA A 67 -9.21 3.63 9.57
N LEU A 68 -10.11 2.75 9.97
CA LEU A 68 -10.84 2.86 11.23
C LEU A 68 -9.97 2.55 12.45
N LEU A 69 -9.04 1.61 12.33
CA LEU A 69 -8.21 1.13 13.45
C LEU A 69 -6.89 1.88 13.62
N ALA A 70 -6.40 2.58 12.57
CA ALA A 70 -5.13 3.29 12.62
C ALA A 70 -4.94 4.20 13.86
N PRO A 71 -5.96 4.94 14.32
CA PRO A 71 -5.81 5.77 15.53
C PRO A 71 -5.63 4.97 16.83
N PHE A 72 -6.10 3.73 16.86
CA PHE A 72 -6.16 2.90 18.09
C PHE A 72 -5.07 1.82 18.13
N ALA A 73 -4.51 1.45 16.98
CA ALA A 73 -3.56 0.35 16.88
C ALA A 73 -2.31 0.56 17.74
N GLY A 74 -1.79 1.80 17.79
CA GLY A 74 -0.67 2.16 18.66
C GLY A 74 -0.96 1.92 20.15
N ALA A 75 -2.12 2.38 20.62
CA ALA A 75 -2.53 2.20 22.02
C ALA A 75 -2.70 0.71 22.40
N LEU A 76 -3.17 -0.13 21.47
CA LEU A 76 -3.27 -1.57 21.66
C LEU A 76 -1.88 -2.21 21.78
N VAL A 77 -0.95 -1.85 20.89
CA VAL A 77 0.44 -2.33 20.93
C VAL A 77 1.14 -1.90 22.22
N ASP A 78 0.88 -0.68 22.69
CA ASP A 78 1.46 -0.19 23.95
C ASP A 78 0.86 -0.89 25.18
N LYS A 79 -0.42 -1.24 25.14
CA LYS A 79 -1.11 -1.89 26.26
C LYS A 79 -0.74 -3.38 26.38
N PHE A 80 -0.79 -4.11 25.27
CA PHE A 80 -0.67 -5.57 25.26
C PHE A 80 0.74 -6.08 24.91
N GLY A 81 1.65 -5.20 24.46
CA GLY A 81 2.99 -5.55 24.02
C GLY A 81 3.08 -5.75 22.50
N ARG A 82 4.29 -5.57 21.98
CA ARG A 82 4.59 -5.58 20.54
C ARG A 82 4.54 -7.01 19.98
N ARG A 83 5.23 -7.93 20.67
CA ARG A 83 5.30 -9.34 20.25
C ARG A 83 3.96 -10.05 20.29
N PRO A 84 3.15 -10.00 21.38
CA PRO A 84 1.84 -10.63 21.41
C PRO A 84 0.89 -10.12 20.33
N ILE A 85 0.83 -8.81 20.10
CA ILE A 85 0.00 -8.23 19.04
C ILE A 85 0.46 -8.73 17.67
N LEU A 86 1.77 -8.75 17.39
CA LEU A 86 2.30 -9.24 16.12
C LEU A 86 1.96 -10.72 15.89
N LEU A 87 2.12 -11.57 16.91
CA LEU A 87 1.81 -12.98 16.83
C LEU A 87 0.32 -13.23 16.56
N VAL A 88 -0.56 -12.62 17.35
CA VAL A 88 -2.03 -12.79 17.17
C VAL A 88 -2.46 -12.25 15.81
N SER A 89 -1.98 -11.09 15.41
CA SER A 89 -2.31 -10.49 14.12
C SER A 89 -1.79 -11.33 12.95
N THR A 90 -0.59 -11.93 13.03
CA THR A 90 -0.06 -12.79 11.97
C THR A 90 -0.84 -14.10 11.86
N LEU A 91 -1.24 -14.68 12.98
CA LEU A 91 -2.10 -15.87 12.97
C LEU A 91 -3.47 -15.57 12.35
N PHE A 92 -4.12 -14.48 12.75
CA PHE A 92 -5.40 -14.06 12.19
C PHE A 92 -5.28 -13.67 10.71
N TYR A 93 -4.17 -13.06 10.30
CA TYR A 93 -3.87 -12.81 8.88
C TYR A 93 -3.87 -14.12 8.08
N ALA A 94 -3.21 -15.16 8.58
CA ALA A 94 -3.20 -16.48 7.92
C ALA A 94 -4.61 -17.07 7.82
N VAL A 95 -5.36 -17.07 8.93
CA VAL A 95 -6.70 -17.67 9.01
C VAL A 95 -7.69 -16.92 8.13
N PHE A 96 -7.84 -15.61 8.33
CA PHE A 96 -8.80 -14.80 7.56
C PHE A 96 -8.35 -14.61 6.11
N GLY A 97 -7.03 -14.57 5.87
CA GLY A 97 -6.45 -14.54 4.53
C GLY A 97 -6.81 -15.78 3.72
N ALA A 98 -6.65 -16.97 4.31
CA ALA A 98 -6.93 -18.24 3.65
C ALA A 98 -8.41 -18.66 3.72
N ALA A 99 -9.26 -18.02 4.53
CA ALA A 99 -10.66 -18.40 4.69
C ALA A 99 -11.43 -18.58 3.36
N PRO A 100 -11.23 -17.77 2.30
CA PRO A 100 -11.93 -17.96 1.03
C PRO A 100 -11.55 -19.24 0.26
N LEU A 101 -10.55 -19.99 0.71
CA LEU A 101 -10.33 -21.35 0.19
C LEU A 101 -11.51 -22.28 0.52
N LEU A 102 -12.24 -21.98 1.59
CA LEU A 102 -13.35 -22.76 2.12
C LEU A 102 -14.71 -22.04 2.00
N LEU A 103 -14.73 -20.80 1.52
CA LEU A 103 -15.92 -19.97 1.41
C LEU A 103 -16.32 -19.81 -0.06
N ASP A 104 -17.62 -19.95 -0.32
CA ASP A 104 -18.23 -19.79 -1.65
C ASP A 104 -19.42 -18.81 -1.59
N ASN A 105 -19.28 -17.74 -0.79
CA ASN A 105 -20.25 -16.66 -0.67
C ASN A 105 -19.52 -15.34 -0.58
N LEU A 106 -19.87 -14.37 -1.46
CA LEU A 106 -19.19 -13.08 -1.57
C LEU A 106 -19.23 -12.26 -0.28
N ASP A 107 -20.34 -12.29 0.47
CA ASP A 107 -20.46 -11.54 1.71
C ASP A 107 -19.60 -12.11 2.83
N HIS A 108 -19.49 -13.44 2.91
CA HIS A 108 -18.57 -14.10 3.84
C HIS A 108 -17.11 -13.82 3.46
N ILE A 109 -16.78 -13.86 2.16
CA ILE A 109 -15.44 -13.53 1.68
C ILE A 109 -15.15 -12.04 2.00
N TYR A 110 -16.08 -11.11 1.74
CA TYR A 110 -15.92 -9.70 2.08
C TYR A 110 -15.65 -9.51 3.58
N THR A 111 -16.41 -10.19 4.43
CA THR A 111 -16.20 -10.16 5.89
C THR A 111 -14.81 -10.66 6.28
N SER A 112 -14.34 -11.75 5.66
CA SER A 112 -12.98 -12.25 5.90
C SER A 112 -11.91 -11.22 5.50
N ARG A 113 -12.14 -10.40 4.47
CA ARG A 113 -11.24 -9.32 4.05
C ARG A 113 -11.23 -8.16 5.05
N LEU A 114 -12.38 -7.81 5.65
CA LEU A 114 -12.41 -6.82 6.73
C LEU A 114 -11.60 -7.30 7.95
N LEU A 115 -11.77 -8.56 8.36
CA LEU A 115 -11.02 -9.15 9.47
C LEU A 115 -9.51 -9.27 9.15
N LEU A 116 -9.17 -9.53 7.89
CA LEU A 116 -7.79 -9.46 7.41
C LEU A 116 -7.21 -8.06 7.62
N GLY A 117 -7.95 -7.00 7.31
CA GLY A 117 -7.51 -5.62 7.51
C GLY A 117 -7.27 -5.26 8.98
N VAL A 118 -8.07 -5.82 9.90
CA VAL A 118 -7.80 -5.72 11.36
C VAL A 118 -6.42 -6.33 11.69
N SER A 119 -6.13 -7.49 11.13
CA SER A 119 -4.85 -8.17 11.31
C SER A 119 -3.69 -7.38 10.71
N GLU A 120 -3.86 -6.80 9.53
CA GLU A 120 -2.86 -5.96 8.86
C GLU A 120 -2.52 -4.70 9.67
N ALA A 121 -3.52 -4.06 10.26
CA ALA A 121 -3.31 -2.90 11.14
C ALA A 121 -2.42 -3.26 12.34
N GLY A 122 -2.66 -4.42 12.96
CA GLY A 122 -1.84 -4.94 14.06
C GLY A 122 -0.41 -5.27 13.60
N ILE A 123 -0.24 -5.95 12.46
CA ILE A 123 1.07 -6.29 11.89
C ILE A 123 1.88 -5.03 11.62
N LEU A 124 1.34 -4.07 10.86
CA LEU A 124 2.06 -2.85 10.49
C LEU A 124 2.49 -2.04 11.71
N THR A 125 1.60 -1.89 12.69
CA THR A 125 1.89 -1.13 13.90
C THR A 125 2.96 -1.82 14.74
N ALA A 126 2.82 -3.12 14.99
CA ALA A 126 3.77 -3.87 15.82
C ALA A 126 5.15 -3.99 15.15
N VAL A 127 5.21 -4.24 13.83
CA VAL A 127 6.46 -4.30 13.06
C VAL A 127 7.22 -2.97 13.13
N ASN A 128 6.55 -1.85 12.84
CA ASN A 128 7.20 -0.54 12.86
C ASN A 128 7.70 -0.17 14.27
N THR A 129 6.97 -0.55 15.31
CA THR A 129 7.38 -0.34 16.70
C THR A 129 8.56 -1.22 17.08
N LEU A 130 8.53 -2.52 16.73
CA LEU A 130 9.64 -3.45 17.00
C LEU A 130 10.94 -3.03 16.32
N ILE A 131 10.89 -2.52 15.09
CA ILE A 131 12.08 -1.98 14.41
C ILE A 131 12.64 -0.79 15.19
N GLY A 132 11.78 0.02 15.80
CA GLY A 132 12.21 1.13 16.66
C GLY A 132 12.80 0.69 18.00
N ASP A 133 12.25 -0.38 18.58
CA ASP A 133 12.62 -0.85 19.92
C ASP A 133 13.83 -1.79 19.91
N TYR A 134 14.06 -2.55 18.83
CA TYR A 134 15.18 -3.50 18.73
C TYR A 134 16.49 -2.86 18.34
N TRP A 135 16.49 -1.74 17.62
CA TRP A 135 17.70 -1.12 17.07
C TRP A 135 17.75 0.37 17.34
N ASP A 136 18.99 0.87 17.42
CA ASP A 136 19.32 2.28 17.42
C ASP A 136 18.91 2.97 16.09
N ASP A 137 19.08 4.28 16.00
CA ASP A 137 18.73 5.07 14.82
C ASP A 137 19.41 4.57 13.54
N LYS A 138 20.64 4.07 13.61
CA LYS A 138 21.37 3.53 12.45
C LYS A 138 20.80 2.18 12.02
N GLY A 139 20.61 1.27 12.96
CA GLY A 139 20.02 -0.04 12.71
C GLY A 139 18.59 0.07 12.16
N ARG A 140 17.76 0.94 12.76
CA ARG A 140 16.41 1.22 12.29
C ARG A 140 16.40 1.68 10.84
N LYS A 141 17.25 2.64 10.46
CA LYS A 141 17.37 3.13 9.08
C LYS A 141 17.75 2.01 8.11
N ASN A 142 18.66 1.12 8.52
CA ASN A 142 19.07 0.00 7.69
C ASN A 142 17.94 -0.99 7.45
N TRP A 143 17.17 -1.37 8.48
CA TRP A 143 16.06 -2.30 8.34
C TRP A 143 14.90 -1.71 7.52
N LEU A 144 14.58 -0.43 7.72
CA LEU A 144 13.58 0.28 6.90
C LEU A 144 14.03 0.42 5.44
N PHE A 145 15.33 0.63 5.20
CA PHE A 145 15.89 0.63 3.85
C PHE A 145 15.71 -0.73 3.16
N LEU A 146 16.01 -1.82 3.86
CA LEU A 146 15.80 -3.17 3.31
C LEU A 146 14.33 -3.46 3.02
N GLN A 147 13.44 -3.07 3.91
CA GLN A 147 12.00 -3.20 3.69
C GLN A 147 11.57 -2.46 2.42
N GLY A 148 12.03 -1.22 2.23
CA GLY A 148 11.74 -0.43 1.04
C GLY A 148 12.35 -1.01 -0.24
N LEU A 149 13.55 -1.60 -0.15
CA LEU A 149 14.24 -2.20 -1.29
C LEU A 149 13.60 -3.52 -1.72
N PHE A 150 13.31 -4.42 -0.79
CA PHE A 150 12.82 -5.76 -1.10
C PHE A 150 11.31 -5.81 -1.33
N GLY A 151 10.52 -4.86 -0.80
CA GLY A 151 9.07 -4.82 -0.97
C GLY A 151 8.62 -4.96 -2.44
N PRO A 152 9.12 -4.12 -3.37
CA PRO A 152 8.77 -4.22 -4.79
C PRO A 152 9.15 -5.55 -5.44
N PHE A 153 10.31 -6.13 -5.07
CA PHE A 153 10.72 -7.45 -5.59
C PHE A 153 9.77 -8.56 -5.12
N ILE A 154 9.42 -8.54 -3.85
CA ILE A 154 8.48 -9.50 -3.27
C ILE A 154 7.11 -9.34 -3.94
N ALA A 155 6.60 -8.12 -4.09
CA ALA A 155 5.36 -7.84 -4.80
C ALA A 155 5.38 -8.38 -6.24
N ALA A 156 6.47 -8.15 -6.98
CA ALA A 156 6.63 -8.63 -8.35
C ALA A 156 6.66 -10.17 -8.41
N ILE A 157 7.41 -10.84 -7.53
CA ILE A 157 7.46 -12.31 -7.44
C ILE A 157 6.07 -12.88 -7.12
N PHE A 158 5.38 -12.30 -6.14
CA PHE A 158 4.05 -12.76 -5.78
C PHE A 158 3.02 -12.55 -6.90
N SER A 159 3.15 -11.54 -7.75
CA SER A 159 2.29 -11.38 -8.92
C SER A 159 2.38 -12.55 -9.89
N LEU A 160 3.58 -13.13 -10.08
CA LEU A 160 3.79 -14.35 -10.88
C LEU A 160 3.16 -15.56 -10.21
N ILE A 161 3.47 -15.78 -8.93
CA ILE A 161 2.95 -16.93 -8.16
C ILE A 161 1.42 -16.95 -8.19
N VAL A 162 0.81 -15.79 -7.95
CA VAL A 162 -0.65 -15.64 -7.93
C VAL A 162 -1.26 -15.81 -9.31
N GLY A 163 -0.62 -15.29 -10.36
CA GLY A 163 -1.06 -15.53 -11.73
C GLY A 163 -1.18 -17.03 -12.04
N TYR A 164 -0.20 -17.82 -11.64
CA TYR A 164 -0.24 -19.28 -11.78
C TYR A 164 -1.27 -19.94 -10.85
N ALA A 165 -1.37 -19.53 -9.59
CA ALA A 165 -2.35 -20.07 -8.66
C ALA A 165 -3.80 -19.80 -9.10
N SER A 166 -4.07 -18.61 -9.63
CA SER A 166 -5.38 -18.24 -10.16
C SER A 166 -5.77 -18.99 -11.45
N LYS A 167 -4.77 -19.52 -12.18
CA LYS A 167 -5.02 -20.41 -13.32
C LYS A 167 -5.54 -21.78 -12.87
N MET A 168 -5.10 -22.27 -11.70
CA MET A 168 -5.49 -23.60 -11.22
C MET A 168 -6.94 -23.62 -10.75
N GLN A 169 -7.36 -22.59 -10.02
CA GLN A 169 -8.72 -22.41 -9.51
C GLN A 169 -9.00 -20.94 -9.18
N TRP A 170 -10.26 -20.52 -9.23
CA TRP A 170 -10.66 -19.14 -9.00
C TRP A 170 -10.20 -18.56 -7.65
N ASN A 171 -10.17 -19.42 -6.60
CA ASN A 171 -9.72 -19.05 -5.26
C ASN A 171 -8.26 -19.41 -4.98
N GLY A 172 -7.50 -19.84 -5.98
CA GLY A 172 -6.09 -20.23 -5.85
C GLY A 172 -5.20 -19.10 -5.29
N VAL A 173 -5.55 -17.85 -5.53
CA VAL A 173 -4.87 -16.69 -4.97
C VAL A 173 -4.77 -16.74 -3.44
N PHE A 174 -5.76 -17.32 -2.75
CA PHE A 174 -5.80 -17.32 -1.29
C PHE A 174 -4.80 -18.29 -0.65
N PHE A 175 -4.19 -19.22 -1.40
CA PHE A 175 -3.06 -20.02 -0.90
C PHE A 175 -1.85 -19.17 -0.48
N VAL A 176 -1.70 -17.98 -1.03
CA VAL A 176 -0.59 -17.10 -0.71
C VAL A 176 -0.58 -16.68 0.77
N TYR A 177 -1.75 -16.63 1.41
CA TYR A 177 -1.85 -16.26 2.82
C TYR A 177 -1.33 -17.34 3.77
N LEU A 178 -1.22 -18.60 3.31
CA LEU A 178 -0.64 -19.68 4.09
C LEU A 178 0.85 -19.45 4.40
N VAL A 179 1.54 -18.60 3.64
CA VAL A 179 2.92 -18.19 3.94
C VAL A 179 3.06 -17.54 5.32
N ALA A 180 1.98 -17.00 5.86
CA ALA A 180 1.99 -16.41 7.20
C ALA A 180 2.17 -17.46 8.32
N PHE A 181 1.82 -18.74 8.13
CA PHE A 181 2.05 -19.79 9.13
C PHE A 181 3.54 -20.05 9.39
N PRO A 182 4.40 -20.32 8.37
CA PRO A 182 5.83 -20.45 8.62
C PRO A 182 6.45 -19.13 9.16
N ILE A 183 5.98 -17.97 8.72
CA ILE A 183 6.44 -16.68 9.29
C ILE A 183 6.07 -16.60 10.78
N PHE A 184 4.84 -16.96 11.14
CA PHE A 184 4.41 -17.05 12.54
C PHE A 184 5.30 -18.00 13.37
N ALA A 185 5.65 -19.17 12.82
CA ALA A 185 6.56 -20.09 13.49
C ALA A 185 7.95 -19.48 13.74
N THR A 186 8.51 -18.73 12.76
CA THR A 186 9.79 -18.02 12.98
C THR A 186 9.66 -16.92 14.04
N MET A 187 8.52 -16.24 14.11
CA MET A 187 8.27 -15.25 15.16
C MET A 187 8.25 -15.84 16.56
N LEU A 188 7.64 -17.03 16.73
CA LEU A 188 7.63 -17.71 18.02
C LEU A 188 9.03 -17.99 18.53
N VAL A 189 9.95 -18.39 17.63
CA VAL A 189 11.33 -18.79 17.96
C VAL A 189 12.23 -17.59 18.18
N TRP A 190 12.17 -16.57 17.34
CA TRP A 190 13.20 -15.54 17.27
C TRP A 190 12.79 -14.19 17.83
N LEU A 191 11.49 -13.87 17.91
CA LEU A 191 11.06 -12.60 18.49
C LEU A 191 10.97 -12.68 20.02
N PHE A 192 11.37 -11.61 20.69
CA PHE A 192 11.17 -11.41 22.12
C PHE A 192 10.43 -10.09 22.35
N GLU A 193 9.76 -9.97 23.48
CA GLU A 193 9.16 -8.69 23.88
C GLU A 193 10.27 -7.76 24.34
N PRO A 194 10.43 -6.57 23.75
CA PRO A 194 11.41 -5.61 24.22
C PRO A 194 11.12 -5.24 25.68
N GLN A 195 12.14 -5.26 26.51
CA GLN A 195 11.99 -4.73 27.86
C GLN A 195 11.55 -3.27 27.75
N ARG A 196 10.38 -2.95 28.30
CA ARG A 196 10.00 -1.54 28.44
C ARG A 196 11.12 -0.85 29.19
N GLN A 197 12.04 -0.20 28.49
CA GLN A 197 12.71 0.91 29.10
C GLN A 197 11.57 1.86 29.47
N ALA A 198 11.32 1.97 30.77
CA ALA A 198 10.54 3.06 31.33
C ALA A 198 11.40 4.33 31.11
N VAL A 199 11.57 4.71 29.85
CA VAL A 199 11.73 6.11 29.55
C VAL A 199 10.39 6.67 30.00
N ALA A 200 10.35 7.15 31.24
CA ALA A 200 9.34 8.06 31.71
C ALA A 200 9.34 9.15 30.63
N ALA A 201 8.43 9.00 29.66
CA ALA A 201 8.13 10.10 28.79
C ALA A 201 7.69 11.18 29.77
N ALA A 202 8.58 12.13 30.03
CA ALA A 202 8.18 13.35 30.71
C ALA A 202 6.88 13.75 30.04
N PRO A 203 5.80 14.01 30.80
CA PRO A 203 4.53 14.34 30.19
C PRO A 203 4.82 15.36 29.09
N ALA A 204 4.53 15.00 27.85
CA ALA A 204 4.79 15.91 26.73
C ALA A 204 4.11 17.22 27.12
N ALA A 205 4.88 18.30 27.18
CA ALA A 205 4.32 19.61 27.50
C ALA A 205 3.09 19.81 26.61
N PRO A 206 1.98 20.32 27.16
CA PRO A 206 0.78 20.52 26.35
C PRO A 206 1.15 21.32 25.11
N PRO A 207 0.58 21.01 23.94
CA PRO A 207 0.88 21.73 22.71
C PRO A 207 0.72 23.23 22.93
N THR A 208 1.75 23.99 22.56
CA THR A 208 1.75 25.46 22.73
C THR A 208 0.98 26.17 21.63
N THR A 209 0.74 25.48 20.49
CA THR A 209 0.02 26.00 19.35
C THR A 209 -1.32 25.28 19.14
N PRO A 210 -2.35 25.97 18.61
CA PRO A 210 -3.61 25.31 18.27
C PRO A 210 -3.40 24.30 17.14
N PHE A 211 -4.19 23.22 17.19
CA PHE A 211 -4.09 22.16 16.22
C PHE A 211 -4.45 22.66 14.81
N PRO A 212 -3.61 22.43 13.77
CA PRO A 212 -3.75 23.06 12.46
C PRO A 212 -4.77 22.35 11.56
N TRP A 213 -6.06 22.39 11.92
CA TRP A 213 -7.15 21.68 11.23
C TRP A 213 -7.24 22.00 9.74
N GLY A 214 -7.02 23.27 9.32
CA GLY A 214 -7.09 23.68 7.92
C GLY A 214 -6.02 23.01 7.06
N SER A 215 -4.76 23.03 7.51
CA SER A 215 -3.66 22.35 6.83
C SER A 215 -3.89 20.83 6.80
N LEU A 216 -4.40 20.27 7.88
CA LEU A 216 -4.64 18.84 7.99
C LEU A 216 -5.79 18.37 7.09
N ALA A 217 -6.87 19.13 6.98
CA ALA A 217 -7.98 18.83 6.05
C ALA A 217 -7.49 18.80 4.60
N MET A 218 -6.67 19.77 4.19
CA MET A 218 -6.05 19.80 2.86
C MET A 218 -5.15 18.58 2.64
N ILE A 219 -4.31 18.22 3.63
CA ILE A 219 -3.44 17.06 3.57
C ILE A 219 -4.27 15.77 3.46
N ALA A 220 -5.30 15.62 4.28
CA ALA A 220 -6.17 14.45 4.26
C ALA A 220 -6.90 14.30 2.93
N ALA A 221 -7.47 15.38 2.39
CA ALA A 221 -8.15 15.36 1.09
C ALA A 221 -7.18 15.02 -0.06
N THR A 222 -5.98 15.61 -0.06
CA THR A 222 -4.96 15.32 -1.08
C THR A 222 -4.46 13.88 -0.97
N THR A 223 -4.24 13.38 0.26
CA THR A 223 -3.82 12.00 0.51
C THR A 223 -4.89 11.01 0.06
N PHE A 224 -6.15 11.28 0.39
CA PHE A 224 -7.29 10.47 -0.02
C PHE A 224 -7.37 10.38 -1.56
N LEU A 225 -7.33 11.51 -2.27
CA LEU A 225 -7.34 11.55 -3.73
C LEU A 225 -6.15 10.80 -4.33
N ALA A 226 -4.94 11.07 -3.86
CA ALA A 226 -3.73 10.41 -4.36
C ALA A 226 -3.77 8.90 -4.11
N SER A 227 -4.27 8.47 -2.96
CA SER A 227 -4.48 7.05 -2.64
C SER A 227 -5.54 6.41 -3.54
N MET A 228 -6.66 7.08 -3.79
CA MET A 228 -7.67 6.57 -4.72
C MET A 228 -7.06 6.30 -6.10
N LEU A 229 -6.32 7.25 -6.67
CA LEU A 229 -5.65 7.10 -7.96
C LEU A 229 -4.59 6.00 -7.94
N TYR A 230 -3.83 5.90 -6.85
CA TYR A 230 -2.83 4.86 -6.63
C TYR A 230 -3.43 3.45 -6.71
N TYR A 231 -4.60 3.25 -6.11
CA TYR A 231 -5.25 1.94 -6.04
C TYR A 231 -6.10 1.58 -7.27
N VAL A 232 -6.39 2.51 -8.19
CA VAL A 232 -7.11 2.21 -9.43
C VAL A 232 -6.45 1.06 -10.18
N PHE A 233 -5.14 1.15 -10.44
CA PHE A 233 -4.40 0.08 -11.14
C PHE A 233 -4.27 -1.18 -10.29
N ILE A 234 -3.90 -1.06 -9.02
CA ILE A 234 -3.65 -2.23 -8.16
C ILE A 234 -4.87 -3.15 -8.09
N ILE A 235 -6.06 -2.58 -8.02
CA ILE A 235 -7.31 -3.32 -7.87
C ILE A 235 -7.89 -3.74 -9.23
N ASN A 236 -7.84 -2.85 -10.22
CA ASN A 236 -8.55 -3.06 -11.48
C ASN A 236 -7.61 -3.31 -12.68
N GLY A 237 -6.31 -3.48 -12.43
CA GLY A 237 -5.32 -3.66 -13.48
C GLY A 237 -5.59 -4.85 -14.38
N ALA A 238 -6.01 -5.99 -13.83
CA ALA A 238 -6.34 -7.17 -14.64
C ALA A 238 -7.56 -6.92 -15.53
N LEU A 239 -8.52 -6.10 -15.10
CA LEU A 239 -9.71 -5.76 -15.89
C LEU A 239 -9.37 -4.88 -17.10
N VAL A 240 -8.52 -3.85 -16.91
CA VAL A 240 -8.10 -3.00 -18.04
C VAL A 240 -7.18 -3.75 -19.01
N PHE A 241 -6.34 -4.67 -18.54
CA PHE A 241 -5.52 -5.52 -19.41
C PHE A 241 -6.36 -6.52 -20.23
N LYS A 242 -7.52 -6.96 -19.69
CA LYS A 242 -8.47 -7.82 -20.43
C LYS A 242 -9.00 -7.13 -21.69
N GLU A 243 -9.17 -5.80 -21.68
CA GLU A 243 -9.65 -5.03 -22.83
C GLU A 243 -8.63 -4.94 -23.99
N VAL A 244 -7.32 -5.16 -23.71
CA VAL A 244 -6.28 -5.27 -24.75
C VAL A 244 -5.88 -6.72 -25.05
N GLY A 245 -6.74 -7.68 -24.66
CA GLY A 245 -6.61 -9.10 -25.05
C GLY A 245 -5.83 -9.97 -24.02
N VAL A 246 -5.47 -9.48 -22.85
CA VAL A 246 -4.81 -10.26 -21.80
C VAL A 246 -5.88 -10.92 -20.91
N THR A 247 -6.27 -12.13 -21.27
CA THR A 247 -7.36 -12.86 -20.60
C THR A 247 -6.89 -13.88 -19.56
N ARG A 248 -5.62 -14.33 -19.67
CA ARG A 248 -5.06 -15.35 -18.80
C ARG A 248 -4.35 -14.74 -17.59
N PRO A 249 -4.68 -15.18 -16.34
CA PRO A 249 -4.08 -14.64 -15.12
C PRO A 249 -2.55 -14.75 -15.07
N GLU A 250 -1.99 -15.87 -15.54
CA GLU A 250 -0.54 -16.08 -15.59
C GLU A 250 0.15 -15.13 -16.59
N GLN A 251 -0.50 -14.81 -17.69
CA GLN A 251 0.01 -13.84 -18.67
C GLN A 251 0.00 -12.43 -18.04
N TYR A 252 -1.08 -12.05 -17.37
CA TYR A 252 -1.17 -10.76 -16.66
C TYR A 252 -0.05 -10.65 -15.61
N GLY A 253 0.12 -11.67 -14.74
CA GLY A 253 1.17 -11.68 -13.72
C GLY A 253 2.57 -11.52 -14.31
N ALA A 254 2.86 -12.18 -15.44
CA ALA A 254 4.14 -12.07 -16.15
C ALA A 254 4.36 -10.67 -16.74
N LEU A 255 3.32 -10.08 -17.35
CA LEU A 255 3.41 -8.76 -17.98
C LEU A 255 3.64 -7.64 -16.98
N ILE A 256 3.07 -7.72 -15.77
CA ILE A 256 3.23 -6.69 -14.75
C ILE A 256 4.51 -6.86 -13.92
N PHE A 257 5.21 -7.99 -14.01
CA PHE A 257 6.41 -8.26 -13.21
C PHE A 257 7.48 -7.19 -13.35
N VAL A 258 7.97 -6.96 -14.58
CA VAL A 258 9.01 -5.96 -14.86
C VAL A 258 8.54 -4.53 -14.56
N PRO A 259 7.36 -4.08 -15.04
CA PRO A 259 6.84 -2.76 -14.68
C PRO A 259 6.76 -2.49 -13.17
N SER A 260 6.40 -3.49 -12.37
CA SER A 260 6.31 -3.31 -10.90
C SER A 260 7.64 -2.96 -10.24
N LEU A 261 8.77 -3.31 -10.84
CA LEU A 261 10.09 -2.93 -10.33
C LEU A 261 10.40 -1.43 -10.50
N PHE A 262 9.68 -0.72 -11.39
CA PHE A 262 9.84 0.72 -11.57
C PHE A 262 9.34 1.55 -10.37
N ILE A 263 8.71 0.95 -9.37
CA ILE A 263 8.52 1.54 -8.05
C ILE A 263 9.86 1.99 -7.46
N LEU A 264 10.95 1.24 -7.69
CA LEU A 264 12.30 1.63 -7.25
C LEU A 264 12.81 2.88 -7.99
N ALA A 265 12.51 3.03 -9.27
CA ALA A 265 12.83 4.24 -10.03
C ALA A 265 12.07 5.46 -9.45
N GLY A 266 10.81 5.26 -9.04
CA GLY A 266 10.02 6.28 -8.36
C GLY A 266 10.59 6.70 -7.01
N ALA A 267 11.04 5.75 -6.20
CA ALA A 267 11.74 6.03 -4.95
C ALA A 267 13.06 6.79 -5.19
N GLY A 268 13.80 6.45 -6.26
CA GLY A 268 14.97 7.19 -6.72
C GLY A 268 14.63 8.62 -7.12
N LEU A 269 13.56 8.83 -7.89
CA LEU A 269 13.09 10.14 -8.31
C LEU A 269 12.67 11.00 -7.11
N PHE A 270 11.96 10.43 -6.13
CA PHE A 270 11.68 11.11 -4.86
C PHE A 270 12.96 11.61 -4.19
N ARG A 271 14.00 10.77 -4.12
CA ARG A 271 15.29 11.15 -3.54
C ARG A 271 15.99 12.27 -4.32
N LEU A 272 15.95 12.22 -5.66
CA LEU A 272 16.51 13.28 -6.52
C LEU A 272 15.80 14.61 -6.32
N LEU A 273 14.51 14.58 -6.03
CA LEU A 273 13.70 15.77 -5.78
C LEU A 273 13.64 16.16 -4.29
N ALA A 274 14.36 15.48 -3.39
CA ALA A 274 14.26 15.68 -1.94
C ALA A 274 14.52 17.12 -1.47
N MET A 275 15.38 17.87 -2.19
CA MET A 275 15.68 19.28 -1.90
C MET A 275 14.69 20.27 -2.55
N ARG A 276 13.69 19.79 -3.26
CA ARG A 276 12.69 20.63 -3.92
C ARG A 276 11.45 20.77 -3.02
N PRO A 277 10.64 21.84 -3.20
CA PRO A 277 9.40 22.03 -2.46
C PRO A 277 8.49 20.78 -2.52
N GLY A 278 7.88 20.39 -1.39
CA GLY A 278 7.02 19.21 -1.31
C GLY A 278 5.83 19.26 -2.27
N VAL A 279 5.28 20.47 -2.53
CA VAL A 279 4.20 20.69 -3.50
C VAL A 279 4.66 20.37 -4.93
N LEU A 280 5.92 20.68 -5.30
CA LEU A 280 6.49 20.31 -6.60
C LEU A 280 6.63 18.79 -6.72
N GLN A 281 7.14 18.13 -5.67
CA GLN A 281 7.26 16.67 -5.64
C GLN A 281 5.89 16.00 -5.80
N LEU A 282 4.86 16.51 -5.11
CA LEU A 282 3.48 16.07 -5.24
C LEU A 282 2.94 16.27 -6.66
N GLY A 283 3.20 17.45 -7.26
CA GLY A 283 2.80 17.74 -8.64
C GLY A 283 3.42 16.75 -9.63
N VAL A 284 4.71 16.43 -9.49
CA VAL A 284 5.40 15.43 -10.33
C VAL A 284 4.82 14.03 -10.12
N ALA A 285 4.57 13.63 -8.87
CA ALA A 285 3.96 12.31 -8.58
C ALA A 285 2.57 12.18 -9.22
N LEU A 286 1.72 13.18 -9.08
CA LEU A 286 0.39 13.21 -9.68
C LEU A 286 0.42 13.30 -11.20
N LEU A 287 1.39 14.02 -11.78
CA LEU A 287 1.59 14.07 -13.23
C LEU A 287 1.92 12.70 -13.82
N LEU A 288 2.87 12.00 -13.22
CA LEU A 288 3.23 10.63 -13.64
C LEU A 288 2.09 9.65 -13.38
N MET A 289 1.40 9.76 -12.25
CA MET A 289 0.24 8.92 -11.92
C MET A 289 -0.89 9.12 -12.93
N GLY A 290 -1.29 10.37 -13.15
CA GLY A 290 -2.33 10.73 -14.10
C GLY A 290 -1.95 10.38 -15.54
N GLY A 291 -0.71 10.68 -15.95
CA GLY A 291 -0.19 10.33 -17.28
C GLY A 291 -0.15 8.81 -17.52
N GLY A 292 0.30 8.03 -16.53
CA GLY A 292 0.30 6.57 -16.62
C GLY A 292 -1.12 5.99 -16.71
N LEU A 293 -2.05 6.44 -15.86
CA LEU A 293 -3.45 6.00 -15.91
C LEU A 293 -4.13 6.40 -17.24
N ALA A 294 -3.98 7.64 -17.69
CA ALA A 294 -4.52 8.09 -18.97
C ALA A 294 -3.91 7.32 -20.15
N GLY A 295 -2.59 7.08 -20.11
CA GLY A 295 -1.91 6.27 -21.11
C GLY A 295 -2.45 4.84 -21.17
N MET A 296 -2.74 4.20 -20.05
CA MET A 296 -3.40 2.89 -20.01
C MET A 296 -4.82 2.98 -20.59
N GLY A 297 -5.58 4.02 -20.26
CA GLY A 297 -6.93 4.26 -20.79
C GLY A 297 -6.96 4.46 -22.31
N LEU A 298 -5.90 4.96 -22.92
CA LEU A 298 -5.77 5.19 -24.36
C LEU A 298 -5.04 4.06 -25.10
N SER A 299 -4.59 3.01 -24.40
CA SER A 299 -3.78 1.95 -24.95
C SER A 299 -4.61 1.01 -25.84
N THR A 300 -4.17 0.80 -27.08
CA THR A 300 -4.79 -0.16 -28.00
C THR A 300 -3.99 -1.46 -28.13
N THR A 301 -2.78 -1.51 -27.58
CA THR A 301 -1.87 -2.66 -27.65
C THR A 301 -1.17 -2.92 -26.34
N ILE A 302 -0.78 -4.17 -26.12
CA ILE A 302 -0.05 -4.59 -24.90
C ILE A 302 1.25 -3.79 -24.69
N PRO A 303 2.12 -3.54 -25.69
CA PRO A 303 3.34 -2.75 -25.46
C PRO A 303 3.07 -1.32 -24.98
N VAL A 304 2.07 -0.64 -25.52
CA VAL A 304 1.68 0.71 -25.10
C VAL A 304 1.12 0.68 -23.67
N MET A 305 0.29 -0.31 -23.35
CA MET A 305 -0.22 -0.54 -22.00
C MET A 305 0.92 -0.73 -20.98
N ILE A 306 1.93 -1.53 -21.32
CA ILE A 306 3.11 -1.76 -20.46
C ILE A 306 3.91 -0.46 -20.30
N ALA A 307 4.13 0.31 -21.35
CA ALA A 307 4.85 1.58 -21.27
C ALA A 307 4.12 2.58 -20.35
N ALA A 308 2.80 2.68 -20.47
CA ALA A 308 1.98 3.50 -19.59
C ALA A 308 2.01 3.00 -18.13
N LEU A 309 2.02 1.68 -17.92
CA LEU A 309 2.16 1.08 -16.61
C LEU A 309 3.52 1.39 -15.96
N VAL A 310 4.61 1.38 -16.71
CA VAL A 310 5.94 1.79 -16.21
C VAL A 310 5.90 3.22 -15.64
N VAL A 311 5.25 4.15 -16.34
CA VAL A 311 5.08 5.53 -15.88
C VAL A 311 4.26 5.56 -14.57
N GLN A 312 3.14 4.83 -14.51
CA GLN A 312 2.29 4.74 -13.33
C GLN A 312 3.02 4.10 -12.14
N GLN A 313 3.81 3.03 -12.35
CA GLN A 313 4.58 2.39 -11.28
C GLN A 313 5.71 3.29 -10.76
N THR A 314 6.33 4.08 -11.63
CA THR A 314 7.29 5.12 -11.22
C THR A 314 6.60 6.16 -10.33
N ALA A 315 5.40 6.60 -10.68
CA ALA A 315 4.61 7.48 -9.83
C ALA A 315 4.29 6.82 -8.48
N ALA A 316 3.88 5.56 -8.48
CA ALA A 316 3.56 4.80 -7.27
C ALA A 316 4.72 4.79 -6.27
N GLY A 317 5.96 4.61 -6.75
CA GLY A 317 7.17 4.58 -5.93
C GLY A 317 7.48 5.91 -5.22
N MET A 318 7.09 7.05 -5.81
CA MET A 318 7.32 8.33 -5.15
C MET A 318 6.10 8.88 -4.39
N THR A 319 4.89 8.39 -4.63
CA THR A 319 3.66 8.95 -4.07
C THR A 319 3.64 8.91 -2.54
N VAL A 320 3.82 7.73 -1.94
CA VAL A 320 3.75 7.55 -0.48
C VAL A 320 4.82 8.36 0.26
N PRO A 321 6.12 8.27 -0.09
CA PRO A 321 7.15 9.05 0.60
C PRO A 321 6.96 10.56 0.41
N THR A 322 6.48 11.01 -0.75
CA THR A 322 6.16 12.42 -0.99
C THR A 322 5.04 12.92 -0.07
N LEU A 323 3.94 12.17 0.02
CA LEU A 323 2.81 12.55 0.88
C LEU A 323 3.22 12.61 2.36
N ILE A 324 4.03 11.66 2.83
CA ILE A 324 4.54 11.64 4.21
C ILE A 324 5.45 12.84 4.46
N ALA A 325 6.44 13.06 3.59
CA ALA A 325 7.38 14.17 3.74
C ALA A 325 6.67 15.54 3.68
N TRP A 326 5.72 15.70 2.76
CA TRP A 326 4.92 16.91 2.65
C TRP A 326 4.06 17.15 3.89
N THR A 327 3.40 16.12 4.43
CA THR A 327 2.65 16.20 5.68
C THR A 327 3.54 16.67 6.84
N GLN A 328 4.71 16.05 7.00
CA GLN A 328 5.64 16.38 8.07
C GLN A 328 6.23 17.79 7.94
N SER A 329 6.34 18.32 6.72
CA SER A 329 6.82 19.69 6.47
C SER A 329 5.79 20.77 6.81
N LYS A 330 4.50 20.44 6.76
CA LYS A 330 3.41 21.41 7.03
C LYS A 330 2.91 21.38 8.48
N ILE A 331 3.28 20.35 9.25
CA ILE A 331 2.77 20.12 10.61
C ILE A 331 3.92 20.24 11.63
N GLY A 332 3.74 21.09 12.63
CA GLY A 332 4.67 21.26 13.74
C GLY A 332 4.91 19.93 14.49
N PHE A 333 6.11 19.78 15.05
CA PHE A 333 6.57 18.54 15.70
C PHE A 333 5.58 18.03 16.74
N GLU A 334 5.00 18.94 17.56
CA GLU A 334 4.03 18.64 18.63
C GLU A 334 2.73 17.99 18.15
N HIS A 335 2.36 18.19 16.86
CA HIS A 335 1.11 17.69 16.28
C HIS A 335 1.33 16.52 15.30
N ARG A 336 2.59 16.14 15.00
CA ARG A 336 2.91 15.15 13.97
C ARG A 336 2.27 13.78 14.21
N GLY A 337 2.22 13.32 15.45
CA GLY A 337 1.62 12.01 15.78
C GLY A 337 0.14 11.94 15.37
N ARG A 338 -0.66 12.93 15.78
CA ARG A 338 -2.08 13.01 15.42
C ARG A 338 -2.28 13.21 13.91
N ALA A 339 -1.47 14.05 13.28
CA ALA A 339 -1.53 14.29 11.86
C ALA A 339 -1.21 13.05 11.04
N MET A 340 -0.21 12.26 11.43
CA MET A 340 0.12 10.99 10.77
C MET A 340 -0.98 9.94 10.95
N GLY A 341 -1.67 9.92 12.08
CA GLY A 341 -2.84 9.05 12.27
C GLY A 341 -3.97 9.40 11.29
N ILE A 342 -4.30 10.68 11.12
CA ILE A 342 -5.32 11.16 10.17
C ILE A 342 -4.86 10.92 8.72
N TRP A 343 -3.57 11.15 8.42
CA TRP A 343 -2.98 10.84 7.12
C TRP A 343 -3.13 9.35 6.76
N THR A 344 -2.79 8.47 7.71
CA THR A 344 -2.93 7.01 7.54
C THR A 344 -4.38 6.62 7.30
N GLY A 345 -5.32 7.17 8.10
CA GLY A 345 -6.74 6.97 7.91
C GLY A 345 -7.22 7.42 6.52
N ALA A 346 -6.82 8.61 6.07
CA ALA A 346 -7.16 9.13 4.75
C ALA A 346 -6.58 8.27 3.61
N PHE A 347 -5.34 7.77 3.76
CA PHE A 347 -4.70 6.92 2.77
C PHE A 347 -5.45 5.58 2.60
N PHE A 348 -5.73 4.88 3.70
CA PHE A 348 -6.44 3.60 3.65
C PHE A 348 -7.92 3.74 3.33
N LEU A 349 -8.54 4.86 3.68
CA LEU A 349 -9.89 5.18 3.22
C LEU A 349 -9.92 5.35 1.69
N GLY A 350 -8.92 6.00 1.09
CA GLY A 350 -8.76 6.10 -0.36
C GLY A 350 -8.64 4.74 -1.03
N GLN A 351 -7.86 3.82 -0.45
CA GLN A 351 -7.78 2.42 -0.87
C GLN A 351 -9.16 1.76 -0.89
N SER A 352 -9.91 1.89 0.19
CA SER A 352 -11.24 1.27 0.33
C SER A 352 -12.29 1.86 -0.63
N GLN A 353 -12.22 3.15 -0.91
CA GLN A 353 -13.22 3.82 -1.77
C GLN A 353 -12.87 3.75 -3.26
N SER A 354 -11.62 3.47 -3.63
CA SER A 354 -11.16 3.40 -5.01
C SER A 354 -12.00 2.44 -5.86
N PRO A 355 -12.26 1.17 -5.48
CA PRO A 355 -13.07 0.25 -6.30
C PRO A 355 -14.53 0.68 -6.40
N ARG A 356 -15.10 1.29 -5.36
CA ARG A 356 -16.49 1.79 -5.39
C ARG A 356 -16.65 2.94 -6.38
N LEU A 357 -15.66 3.86 -6.40
CA LEU A 357 -15.67 4.95 -7.37
C LEU A 357 -15.49 4.43 -8.80
N VAL A 358 -14.54 3.50 -9.00
CA VAL A 358 -14.33 2.85 -10.29
C VAL A 358 -15.63 2.23 -10.80
N HIS A 359 -16.32 1.46 -9.97
CA HIS A 359 -17.60 0.84 -10.33
C HIS A 359 -18.69 1.89 -10.67
N ALA A 360 -18.78 2.98 -9.89
CA ALA A 360 -19.78 4.05 -10.13
C ALA A 360 -19.52 4.79 -11.46
N VAL A 361 -18.27 4.92 -11.87
CA VAL A 361 -17.86 5.63 -13.10
C VAL A 361 -17.84 4.71 -14.32
N GLU A 362 -17.79 3.38 -14.14
CA GLU A 362 -17.63 2.42 -15.23
C GLU A 362 -18.76 2.49 -16.26
N GLY A 363 -20.03 2.62 -15.83
CA GLY A 363 -21.17 2.78 -16.72
C GLY A 363 -21.07 4.02 -17.61
N PRO A 364 -20.92 5.23 -17.04
CA PRO A 364 -20.70 6.45 -17.80
C PRO A 364 -19.44 6.45 -18.68
N ALA A 365 -18.37 5.80 -18.26
CA ALA A 365 -17.12 5.69 -18.99
C ALA A 365 -17.17 4.68 -20.16
N GLY A 366 -18.14 3.76 -20.15
CA GLY A 366 -18.40 2.78 -21.20
C GLY A 366 -17.44 1.58 -21.22
N SER A 367 -16.27 1.67 -20.54
CA SER A 367 -15.27 0.61 -20.48
C SER A 367 -14.33 0.82 -19.30
N MET A 368 -13.56 -0.20 -18.94
CA MET A 368 -12.50 -0.06 -17.92
C MET A 368 -11.37 0.87 -18.39
N GLN A 369 -11.02 0.85 -19.68
CA GLN A 369 -10.11 1.84 -20.26
C GLN A 369 -10.64 3.27 -20.12
N GLY A 370 -11.95 3.49 -20.34
CA GLY A 370 -12.59 4.76 -20.10
C GLY A 370 -12.46 5.22 -18.65
N VAL A 371 -12.63 4.34 -17.67
CA VAL A 371 -12.40 4.64 -16.24
C VAL A 371 -10.95 5.06 -15.98
N PHE A 372 -9.98 4.34 -16.54
CA PHE A 372 -8.56 4.67 -16.39
C PHE A 372 -8.23 6.03 -17.02
N LEU A 373 -8.83 6.35 -18.16
CA LEU A 373 -8.69 7.67 -18.79
C LEU A 373 -9.25 8.78 -17.89
N TRP A 374 -10.46 8.62 -17.36
CA TRP A 374 -11.05 9.59 -16.43
C TRP A 374 -10.20 9.76 -15.15
N ALA A 375 -9.76 8.68 -14.55
CA ALA A 375 -8.87 8.72 -13.39
C ALA A 375 -7.54 9.45 -13.73
N GLY A 376 -7.01 9.18 -14.92
CA GLY A 376 -5.82 9.86 -15.44
C GLY A 376 -6.03 11.37 -15.59
N VAL A 377 -7.16 11.79 -16.16
CA VAL A 377 -7.52 13.22 -16.30
C VAL A 377 -7.63 13.89 -14.93
N VAL A 378 -8.28 13.25 -13.96
CA VAL A 378 -8.34 13.76 -12.57
C VAL A 378 -6.94 13.92 -11.98
N GLY A 379 -6.06 12.94 -12.17
CA GLY A 379 -4.67 13.01 -11.72
C GLY A 379 -3.88 14.15 -12.37
N LEU A 380 -4.05 14.36 -13.69
CA LEU A 380 -3.41 15.45 -14.44
C LEU A 380 -3.93 16.82 -14.00
N CYS A 381 -5.24 16.96 -13.77
CA CYS A 381 -5.82 18.20 -13.23
C CYS A 381 -5.27 18.51 -11.83
N ALA A 382 -5.19 17.50 -10.95
CA ALA A 382 -4.60 17.67 -9.62
C ALA A 382 -3.11 18.03 -9.70
N ALA A 383 -2.36 17.45 -10.62
CA ALA A 383 -0.96 17.79 -10.90
C ALA A 383 -0.82 19.24 -11.35
N ALA A 384 -1.65 19.70 -12.28
CA ALA A 384 -1.66 21.08 -12.76
C ALA A 384 -1.88 22.07 -11.61
N VAL A 385 -2.86 21.80 -10.73
CA VAL A 385 -3.10 22.63 -9.53
C VAL A 385 -1.87 22.67 -8.63
N ALA A 386 -1.25 21.53 -8.32
CA ALA A 386 -0.07 21.47 -7.47
C ALA A 386 1.13 22.23 -8.10
N LEU A 387 1.35 22.06 -9.41
CA LEU A 387 2.44 22.76 -10.12
C LEU A 387 2.21 24.27 -10.17
N VAL A 388 0.98 24.74 -10.40
CA VAL A 388 0.63 26.17 -10.36
C VAL A 388 0.85 26.74 -8.95
N MET A 389 0.49 26.01 -7.89
CA MET A 389 0.77 26.43 -6.51
C MET A 389 2.28 26.59 -6.26
N THR A 390 3.10 25.72 -6.82
CA THR A 390 4.58 25.82 -6.72
C THR A 390 5.11 27.11 -7.36
N LEU A 391 4.52 27.56 -8.47
CA LEU A 391 4.92 28.80 -9.14
C LEU A 391 4.55 30.03 -8.30
N LYS A 392 3.44 29.99 -7.57
CA LYS A 392 3.03 31.08 -6.66
C LYS A 392 3.92 31.16 -5.41
N GLU A 393 4.36 30.04 -4.86
CA GLU A 393 5.29 30.01 -3.71
C GLU A 393 6.70 30.54 -4.06
N ARG A 394 7.08 30.58 -5.36
CA ARG A 394 8.38 31.06 -5.84
C ARG A 394 8.46 32.59 -6.10
N LYS A 395 7.35 33.31 -6.06
CA LYS A 395 7.42 34.78 -6.19
C LYS A 395 7.92 35.33 -4.86
N PRO A 396 9.12 35.98 -4.82
CA PRO A 396 9.53 36.73 -3.63
C PRO A 396 8.55 37.89 -3.44
N VAL A 397 8.16 38.11 -2.19
CA VAL A 397 7.50 39.35 -1.75
C VAL A 397 8.52 40.50 -1.80
#